data_b08f2f0cd5d3addc3478efe2e6c971dc
#
_entry.id   b08f2f0cd5d3addc3478efe2e6c971dc
#
_cell.length_a   1.000
_cell.length_b   1.000
_cell.length_c   1.000
_cell.angle_alpha   90.00
_cell.angle_beta   90.00
_cell.angle_gamma   90.00
#
_symmetry.space_group_name_H-M   'P 1'
#
loop_
_entity.id
_entity.type
_entity.pdbx_description
1 polymer ?
#
loop_
_entity_poly.entity_id
_entity_poly.type
_entity_poly.pdbx_seq_one_letter_code
_entity_poly.pdbx_strand_id
1 'polypeptide(L)'
;WANPELQSSQHVASAQINRLVNEYHKQVPSEFGENIHVFLPSGHNFHLLTLVFESHHGDENYDQEVARVFQFHPDTLALENTYYGPSKEFYANKKTDAPTYIGEFHADLHLGRPIGLILTGFLGLTLLVSAVTGLFIHRKLIKELFTFRRDKGLDIAISDAHKVIGIWGSVFNIVIGFTGSFLGLATIILLPAAAFVSFGGDQDKLIETFTAIPEPVVSHIKQPTKIDTILEHAHSRYPEAIIRDVTIMAHNDANAQVYLRLLGGEAVASQLLHYQGNGEFVQSMSSFGDISGVSIKVIE
;
A
#
# COMPACT_ATOMS: atom_id res chain seq x y z
N TRP A 1 -9.72 -8.35 -15.91
CA TRP A 1 -10.27 -8.45 -17.26
C TRP A 1 -9.24 -8.02 -18.31
N ALA A 2 -8.49 -6.95 -18.10
CA ALA A 2 -7.48 -6.47 -19.05
C ALA A 2 -6.20 -7.30 -19.03
N ASN A 3 -5.88 -7.95 -17.92
CA ASN A 3 -4.67 -8.73 -17.72
C ASN A 3 -5.03 -10.00 -16.95
N PRO A 4 -5.56 -11.05 -17.59
CA PRO A 4 -5.94 -12.30 -16.94
C PRO A 4 -4.75 -13.01 -16.28
N GLU A 5 -3.55 -12.78 -16.77
CA GLU A 5 -2.29 -13.27 -16.19
C GLU A 5 -2.01 -12.73 -14.78
N LEU A 6 -2.64 -11.61 -14.39
CA LEU A 6 -2.51 -11.05 -13.04
C LEU A 6 -3.37 -11.76 -11.98
N GLN A 7 -4.20 -12.72 -12.39
CA GLN A 7 -5.13 -13.41 -11.49
C GLN A 7 -4.56 -14.69 -10.87
N SER A 8 -3.38 -15.13 -11.28
CA SER A 8 -2.76 -16.33 -10.73
C SER A 8 -2.00 -16.02 -9.44
N SER A 9 -2.61 -16.28 -8.30
CA SER A 9 -1.89 -16.39 -7.02
C SER A 9 -1.19 -17.75 -6.97
N GLN A 10 0.04 -17.84 -7.42
CA GLN A 10 0.77 -19.10 -7.38
C GLN A 10 1.78 -19.10 -6.25
N HIS A 11 1.79 -20.20 -5.52
CA HIS A 11 2.66 -20.38 -4.38
C HIS A 11 4.05 -20.81 -4.84
N VAL A 12 5.03 -19.93 -4.71
CA VAL A 12 6.44 -20.28 -4.95
C VAL A 12 7.04 -20.86 -3.67
N ALA A 13 7.65 -22.04 -3.76
CA ALA A 13 8.24 -22.70 -2.60
C ALA A 13 9.38 -21.87 -1.98
N SER A 14 9.40 -21.78 -0.66
CA SER A 14 10.37 -20.97 0.11
C SER A 14 11.83 -21.29 -0.25
N ALA A 15 12.17 -22.56 -0.41
CA ALA A 15 13.51 -23.00 -0.80
C ALA A 15 13.92 -22.51 -2.20
N GLN A 16 12.97 -22.33 -3.10
CA GLN A 16 13.23 -21.80 -4.44
C GLN A 16 13.53 -20.30 -4.39
N ILE A 17 12.83 -19.55 -3.55
CA ILE A 17 13.05 -18.12 -3.34
C ILE A 17 14.45 -17.89 -2.77
N ASN A 18 14.82 -18.62 -1.72
CA ASN A 18 16.14 -18.53 -1.12
C ASN A 18 17.28 -18.85 -2.13
N ARG A 19 17.07 -19.89 -2.95
CA ARG A 19 18.03 -20.26 -4.01
C ARG A 19 18.20 -19.13 -5.01
N LEU A 20 17.10 -18.57 -5.54
CA LEU A 20 17.13 -17.50 -6.53
C LEU A 20 17.79 -16.24 -5.97
N VAL A 21 17.43 -15.82 -4.75
CA VAL A 21 18.06 -14.66 -4.12
C VAL A 21 19.57 -14.83 -4.03
N ASN A 22 20.04 -15.98 -3.53
CA ASN A 22 21.47 -16.24 -3.39
C ASN A 22 22.20 -16.41 -4.73
N GLU A 23 21.56 -16.93 -5.77
CA GLU A 23 22.12 -17.09 -7.10
C GLU A 23 22.29 -15.74 -7.80
N TYR A 24 21.23 -14.92 -7.80
CA TYR A 24 21.24 -13.63 -8.49
C TYR A 24 21.97 -12.54 -7.72
N HIS A 25 22.03 -12.61 -6.41
CA HIS A 25 22.88 -11.73 -5.60
C HIS A 25 24.37 -11.80 -6.00
N LYS A 26 24.83 -12.96 -6.44
CA LYS A 26 26.23 -13.12 -6.93
C LYS A 26 26.47 -12.51 -8.31
N GLN A 27 25.41 -12.22 -9.05
CA GLN A 27 25.48 -11.67 -10.41
C GLN A 27 25.38 -10.13 -10.43
N VAL A 28 25.01 -9.53 -9.30
CA VAL A 28 24.92 -8.08 -9.18
C VAL A 28 26.19 -7.52 -8.52
N PRO A 29 26.64 -6.30 -8.89
CA PRO A 29 27.72 -5.61 -8.20
C PRO A 29 27.41 -5.42 -6.72
N SER A 30 28.45 -5.32 -5.88
CA SER A 30 28.31 -5.21 -4.42
C SER A 30 27.49 -4.02 -3.96
N GLU A 31 27.45 -2.94 -4.72
CA GLU A 31 26.66 -1.75 -4.47
C GLU A 31 25.13 -1.99 -4.49
N PHE A 32 24.68 -3.10 -5.13
CA PHE A 32 23.27 -3.52 -5.18
C PHE A 32 22.95 -4.64 -4.18
N GLY A 33 23.88 -5.03 -3.34
CA GLY A 33 23.75 -6.27 -2.56
C GLY A 33 23.17 -6.09 -1.17
N GLU A 34 23.03 -4.87 -0.68
CA GLU A 34 22.63 -4.62 0.70
C GLU A 34 21.12 -4.73 0.90
N ASN A 35 20.33 -4.17 -0.01
CA ASN A 35 18.88 -4.18 0.07
C ASN A 35 18.25 -4.97 -1.09
N ILE A 36 17.48 -5.98 -0.74
CA ILE A 36 16.84 -6.87 -1.71
C ILE A 36 15.34 -6.89 -1.45
N HIS A 37 14.55 -6.60 -2.48
CA HIS A 37 13.09 -6.74 -2.42
C HIS A 37 12.66 -7.92 -3.27
N VAL A 38 11.88 -8.82 -2.67
CA VAL A 38 11.30 -9.98 -3.34
C VAL A 38 9.79 -9.80 -3.38
N PHE A 39 9.25 -9.56 -4.55
CA PHE A 39 7.79 -9.49 -4.74
C PHE A 39 7.29 -10.84 -5.21
N LEU A 40 6.38 -11.41 -4.44
CA LEU A 40 5.74 -12.68 -4.76
C LEU A 40 4.54 -12.45 -5.69
N PRO A 41 4.18 -13.44 -6.53
CA PRO A 41 3.03 -13.35 -7.40
C PRO A 41 1.75 -13.19 -6.55
N SER A 42 1.25 -11.97 -6.43
CA SER A 42 0.11 -11.65 -5.55
C SER A 42 -1.13 -11.16 -6.28
N GLY A 43 -1.11 -11.18 -7.60
CA GLY A 43 -2.23 -10.78 -8.44
C GLY A 43 -2.50 -9.27 -8.53
N HIS A 44 -2.10 -8.48 -7.52
CA HIS A 44 -2.41 -7.03 -7.52
C HIS A 44 -1.27 -6.14 -8.03
N ASN A 45 -0.02 -6.48 -7.77
CA ASN A 45 1.11 -5.63 -8.13
C ASN A 45 2.12 -6.34 -9.04
N PHE A 46 2.40 -7.60 -8.77
CA PHE A 46 3.35 -8.41 -9.54
C PHE A 46 2.74 -9.76 -9.84
N HIS A 47 2.68 -10.13 -11.12
CA HIS A 47 2.26 -11.45 -11.58
C HIS A 47 3.45 -12.40 -11.74
N LEU A 48 4.65 -11.86 -11.81
CA LEU A 48 5.92 -12.59 -11.85
C LEU A 48 6.60 -12.53 -10.49
N LEU A 49 7.34 -13.58 -10.14
CA LEU A 49 8.27 -13.52 -9.03
C LEU A 49 9.36 -12.52 -9.38
N THR A 50 9.44 -11.42 -8.65
CA THR A 50 10.32 -10.31 -8.99
C THR A 50 11.35 -10.09 -7.89
N LEU A 51 12.63 -10.18 -8.25
CA LEU A 51 13.77 -9.81 -7.41
C LEU A 51 14.25 -8.43 -7.81
N VAL A 52 14.32 -7.52 -6.85
CA VAL A 52 14.84 -6.17 -7.03
C VAL A 52 16.03 -5.97 -6.12
N PHE A 53 17.16 -5.66 -6.70
CA PHE A 53 18.39 -5.28 -6.02
C PHE A 53 18.58 -3.79 -6.22
N GLU A 54 18.60 -3.02 -5.16
CA GLU A 54 18.69 -1.56 -5.22
C GLU A 54 20.05 -1.09 -4.75
N SER A 55 20.62 -0.10 -5.48
CA SER A 55 21.84 0.56 -5.05
C SER A 55 21.49 1.59 -3.97
N HIS A 56 22.13 1.47 -2.82
CA HIS A 56 21.96 2.46 -1.75
C HIS A 56 22.91 3.64 -1.98
N HIS A 57 22.36 4.85 -2.12
CA HIS A 57 23.13 6.08 -2.31
C HIS A 57 22.99 7.05 -1.15
N GLY A 58 22.73 6.56 0.07
CA GLY A 58 22.56 7.41 1.27
C GLY A 58 21.29 8.28 1.22
N ASP A 59 20.88 8.79 2.38
CA ASP A 59 19.59 9.45 2.62
C ASP A 59 19.27 10.68 1.76
N GLU A 60 20.22 11.22 0.99
CA GLU A 60 20.04 12.50 0.30
C GLU A 60 19.51 12.40 -1.14
N ASN A 61 19.42 11.20 -1.76
CA ASN A 61 19.12 11.09 -3.19
C ASN A 61 18.25 9.88 -3.59
N TYR A 62 17.07 9.72 -3.01
CA TYR A 62 16.06 8.73 -3.46
C TYR A 62 15.75 8.77 -4.96
N ASP A 63 15.88 9.92 -5.60
CA ASP A 63 15.64 10.07 -7.05
C ASP A 63 16.77 9.47 -7.92
N GLN A 64 17.90 9.07 -7.33
CA GLN A 64 19.06 8.51 -8.02
C GLN A 64 19.26 7.00 -7.79
N GLU A 65 18.37 6.38 -7.03
CA GLU A 65 18.44 4.93 -6.81
C GLU A 65 18.25 4.17 -8.12
N VAL A 66 19.17 3.25 -8.36
CA VAL A 66 19.16 2.37 -9.53
C VAL A 66 18.81 0.96 -9.09
N ALA A 67 17.90 0.32 -9.82
CA ALA A 67 17.51 -1.05 -9.58
C ALA A 67 18.05 -2.00 -10.66
N ARG A 68 18.48 -3.17 -10.19
CA ARG A 68 18.68 -4.38 -10.99
C ARG A 68 17.52 -5.32 -10.70
N VAL A 69 16.72 -5.61 -11.71
CA VAL A 69 15.49 -6.41 -11.53
C VAL A 69 15.56 -7.67 -12.37
N PHE A 70 15.12 -8.77 -11.77
CA PHE A 70 14.98 -10.07 -12.44
C PHE A 70 13.55 -10.57 -12.18
N GLN A 71 12.84 -10.90 -13.26
CA GLN A 71 11.45 -11.36 -13.19
C GLN A 71 11.33 -12.78 -13.73
N PHE A 72 10.75 -13.65 -12.95
CA PHE A 72 10.64 -15.09 -13.23
C PHE A 72 9.19 -15.52 -13.35
N HIS A 73 8.95 -16.46 -14.25
CA HIS A 73 7.66 -17.15 -14.31
C HIS A 73 7.45 -17.93 -13.00
N PRO A 74 6.29 -17.75 -12.34
CA PRO A 74 6.08 -18.32 -10.99
C PRO A 74 6.13 -19.85 -10.94
N ASP A 75 5.71 -20.55 -12.01
CA ASP A 75 5.68 -22.02 -12.04
C ASP A 75 7.01 -22.63 -12.48
N THR A 76 7.60 -22.09 -13.55
CA THR A 76 8.78 -22.69 -14.20
C THR A 76 10.08 -22.12 -13.65
N LEU A 77 10.01 -20.96 -12.96
CA LEU A 77 11.15 -20.16 -12.53
C LEU A 77 12.11 -19.79 -13.69
N ALA A 78 11.58 -19.80 -14.90
CA ALA A 78 12.32 -19.31 -16.06
C ALA A 78 12.44 -17.78 -15.98
N LEU A 79 13.62 -17.24 -16.24
CA LEU A 79 13.83 -15.81 -16.32
C LEU A 79 13.10 -15.26 -17.55
N GLU A 80 12.14 -14.36 -17.34
CA GLU A 80 11.36 -13.75 -18.41
C GLU A 80 11.81 -12.35 -18.76
N ASN A 81 12.09 -11.53 -17.74
CA ASN A 81 12.49 -10.14 -17.95
C ASN A 81 13.63 -9.75 -17.04
N THR A 82 14.41 -8.78 -17.51
CA THR A 82 15.41 -8.08 -16.71
C THR A 82 15.27 -6.58 -16.92
N TYR A 83 15.56 -5.82 -15.86
CA TYR A 83 15.58 -4.37 -15.93
C TYR A 83 16.83 -3.84 -15.23
N TYR A 84 17.38 -2.76 -15.78
CA TYR A 84 18.44 -1.96 -15.17
C TYR A 84 18.18 -0.50 -15.44
N GLY A 85 18.02 0.29 -14.40
CA GLY A 85 17.71 1.72 -14.51
C GLY A 85 17.15 2.29 -13.22
N PRO A 86 16.65 3.54 -13.24
CA PRO A 86 16.11 4.18 -12.05
C PRO A 86 14.99 3.35 -11.41
N SER A 87 15.08 3.13 -10.09
CA SER A 87 14.06 2.38 -9.32
C SER A 87 12.66 2.98 -9.51
N LYS A 88 12.58 4.30 -9.50
CA LYS A 88 11.33 5.05 -9.69
C LYS A 88 10.62 4.72 -11.02
N GLU A 89 11.38 4.60 -12.11
CA GLU A 89 10.82 4.25 -13.42
C GLU A 89 10.30 2.80 -13.44
N PHE A 90 11.04 1.88 -12.83
CA PHE A 90 10.59 0.50 -12.72
C PHE A 90 9.25 0.41 -11.98
N TYR A 91 9.15 1.06 -10.83
CA TYR A 91 7.91 1.03 -10.04
C TYR A 91 6.75 1.82 -10.69
N ALA A 92 7.03 2.84 -11.48
CA ALA A 92 6.01 3.59 -12.21
C ALA A 92 5.42 2.82 -13.41
N ASN A 93 6.21 1.94 -14.03
CA ASN A 93 5.81 1.19 -15.23
C ASN A 93 5.09 -0.14 -14.93
N LYS A 94 4.53 -0.30 -13.73
CA LYS A 94 3.77 -1.50 -13.37
C LYS A 94 2.51 -1.63 -14.22
N LYS A 95 2.20 -2.87 -14.64
CA LYS A 95 0.89 -3.16 -15.21
C LYS A 95 -0.18 -2.90 -14.16
N THR A 96 -1.16 -2.07 -14.50
CA THR A 96 -2.27 -1.72 -13.62
C THR A 96 -3.42 -2.70 -13.83
N ASP A 97 -3.94 -3.28 -12.77
CA ASP A 97 -5.19 -4.04 -12.80
C ASP A 97 -6.41 -3.10 -12.61
N ALA A 98 -7.61 -3.63 -12.89
CA ALA A 98 -8.82 -2.82 -12.79
C ALA A 98 -9.09 -2.26 -11.38
N PRO A 99 -8.91 -3.02 -10.28
CA PRO A 99 -9.03 -2.48 -8.92
C PRO A 99 -8.06 -1.33 -8.64
N THR A 100 -6.78 -1.47 -9.01
CA THR A 100 -5.77 -0.42 -8.83
C THR A 100 -6.13 0.81 -9.65
N TYR A 101 -6.53 0.64 -10.93
CA TYR A 101 -6.96 1.73 -11.79
C TYR A 101 -8.13 2.52 -11.19
N ILE A 102 -9.16 1.81 -10.70
CA ILE A 102 -10.31 2.46 -10.06
C ILE A 102 -9.89 3.14 -8.75
N GLY A 103 -9.01 2.52 -7.97
CA GLY A 103 -8.49 3.10 -6.74
C GLY A 103 -7.72 4.40 -6.97
N GLU A 104 -6.83 4.43 -7.94
CA GLU A 104 -6.07 5.62 -8.34
C GLU A 104 -7.00 6.71 -8.89
N PHE A 105 -7.95 6.33 -9.77
CA PHE A 105 -8.96 7.28 -10.26
C PHE A 105 -9.77 7.89 -9.11
N HIS A 106 -10.15 7.10 -8.11
CA HIS A 106 -10.87 7.57 -6.94
C HIS A 106 -10.01 8.51 -6.08
N ALA A 107 -8.73 8.20 -5.90
CA ALA A 107 -7.84 8.95 -5.02
C ALA A 107 -7.38 10.27 -5.65
N ASP A 108 -6.97 10.28 -6.92
CA ASP A 108 -6.30 11.41 -7.55
C ASP A 108 -6.73 11.72 -9.00
N LEU A 109 -7.81 11.07 -9.48
CA LEU A 109 -8.36 11.24 -10.84
C LEU A 109 -7.33 10.95 -11.95
N HIS A 110 -6.29 10.15 -11.68
CA HIS A 110 -5.13 9.95 -12.56
C HIS A 110 -4.38 11.24 -12.95
N LEU A 111 -4.55 12.32 -12.17
CA LEU A 111 -3.82 13.57 -12.39
C LEU A 111 -2.46 13.60 -11.68
N GLY A 112 -2.18 12.53 -10.92
CA GLY A 112 -0.96 12.42 -10.12
C GLY A 112 -0.98 13.27 -8.86
N ARG A 113 -0.06 12.97 -7.97
CA ARG A 113 0.12 13.71 -6.71
C ARG A 113 1.08 14.88 -6.91
N PRO A 114 0.86 16.05 -6.29
CA PRO A 114 -0.21 16.39 -5.33
C PRO A 114 -1.51 16.92 -5.96
N ILE A 115 -1.53 17.24 -7.28
CA ILE A 115 -2.64 17.95 -7.94
C ILE A 115 -3.96 17.19 -7.82
N GLY A 116 -3.94 15.88 -8.10
CA GLY A 116 -5.12 15.03 -8.00
C GLY A 116 -5.71 14.99 -6.59
N LEU A 117 -4.87 14.86 -5.56
CA LEU A 117 -5.31 14.86 -4.16
C LEU A 117 -5.94 16.19 -3.73
N ILE A 118 -5.39 17.32 -4.19
CA ILE A 118 -5.96 18.63 -3.94
C ILE A 118 -7.36 18.72 -4.56
N LEU A 119 -7.48 18.32 -5.81
CA LEU A 119 -8.74 18.41 -6.54
C LEU A 119 -9.82 17.50 -5.92
N THR A 120 -9.49 16.24 -5.62
CA THR A 120 -10.43 15.31 -4.97
C THR A 120 -10.79 15.77 -3.56
N GLY A 121 -9.85 16.34 -2.81
CA GLY A 121 -10.11 16.94 -1.50
C GLY A 121 -11.08 18.10 -1.57
N PHE A 122 -10.94 19.01 -2.55
CA PHE A 122 -11.88 20.10 -2.77
C PHE A 122 -13.26 19.63 -3.25
N LEU A 123 -13.32 18.60 -4.10
CA LEU A 123 -14.59 17.97 -4.48
C LEU A 123 -15.30 17.36 -3.26
N GLY A 124 -14.57 16.68 -2.39
CA GLY A 124 -15.08 16.17 -1.12
C GLY A 124 -15.62 17.28 -0.22
N LEU A 125 -14.88 18.40 -0.09
CA LEU A 125 -15.31 19.55 0.69
C LEU A 125 -16.58 20.20 0.11
N THR A 126 -16.65 20.32 -1.19
CA THR A 126 -17.84 20.86 -1.89
C THR A 126 -19.05 19.96 -1.65
N LEU A 127 -18.88 18.63 -1.72
CA LEU A 127 -19.94 17.68 -1.42
C LEU A 127 -20.39 17.80 0.04
N LEU A 128 -19.45 17.90 0.98
CA LEU A 128 -19.75 18.05 2.41
C LEU A 128 -20.56 19.33 2.69
N VAL A 129 -20.07 20.47 2.18
CA VAL A 129 -20.75 21.76 2.35
C VAL A 129 -22.14 21.72 1.73
N SER A 130 -22.27 21.16 0.52
CA SER A 130 -23.57 21.05 -0.18
C SER A 130 -24.54 20.14 0.58
N ALA A 131 -24.08 19.01 1.11
CA ALA A 131 -24.92 18.08 1.87
C ALA A 131 -25.41 18.72 3.18
N VAL A 132 -24.49 19.36 3.92
CA VAL A 132 -24.83 20.02 5.20
C VAL A 132 -25.74 21.20 4.96
N THR A 133 -25.46 22.11 4.03
CA THR A 133 -26.29 23.25 3.72
C THR A 133 -27.67 22.85 3.20
N GLY A 134 -27.74 21.79 2.39
CA GLY A 134 -28.99 21.21 1.91
C GLY A 134 -29.92 20.79 3.06
N LEU A 135 -29.35 20.16 4.10
CA LEU A 135 -30.11 19.79 5.29
C LEU A 135 -30.66 21.03 6.05
N PHE A 136 -29.88 22.10 6.16
CA PHE A 136 -30.32 23.32 6.86
C PHE A 136 -31.37 24.11 6.06
N ILE A 137 -31.31 24.13 4.73
CA ILE A 137 -32.27 24.85 3.88
C ILE A 137 -33.65 24.18 3.92
N HIS A 138 -33.70 22.85 4.00
CA HIS A 138 -34.95 22.10 4.00
C HIS A 138 -35.56 21.95 5.38
N ARG A 139 -36.25 23.01 5.87
CA ARG A 139 -36.87 23.04 7.19
C ARG A 139 -37.98 21.98 7.45
N LYS A 140 -38.52 21.37 6.40
CA LYS A 140 -39.59 20.35 6.48
C LYS A 140 -39.13 18.98 6.03
N LEU A 141 -37.84 18.67 6.27
CA LEU A 141 -37.16 17.44 5.86
C LEU A 141 -38.00 16.18 6.08
N ILE A 142 -38.49 15.97 7.31
CA ILE A 142 -39.22 14.75 7.67
C ILE A 142 -40.55 14.65 6.92
N LYS A 143 -41.23 15.78 6.67
CA LYS A 143 -42.50 15.81 5.96
C LYS A 143 -42.33 15.60 4.47
N GLU A 144 -41.25 16.07 3.88
CA GLU A 144 -40.94 15.99 2.44
C GLU A 144 -40.23 14.72 2.05
N LEU A 145 -39.72 13.93 3.01
CA LEU A 145 -38.97 12.68 2.82
C LEU A 145 -39.77 11.61 2.06
N PHE A 146 -41.09 11.65 2.13
CA PHE A 146 -41.99 10.71 1.49
C PHE A 146 -42.91 11.36 0.43
N THR A 147 -42.68 12.63 0.11
CA THR A 147 -43.54 13.35 -0.84
C THR A 147 -42.91 13.32 -2.25
N PHE A 148 -43.46 12.46 -3.10
CA PHE A 148 -43.06 12.37 -4.49
C PHE A 148 -44.26 12.60 -5.40
N ARG A 149 -44.36 13.79 -6.01
CA ARG A 149 -45.51 14.24 -6.81
C ARG A 149 -45.30 13.95 -8.29
N ARG A 150 -45.66 12.72 -8.72
CA ARG A 150 -45.51 12.29 -10.12
C ARG A 150 -46.48 12.99 -11.10
N ASP A 151 -47.62 13.45 -10.60
CA ASP A 151 -48.73 13.95 -11.44
C ASP A 151 -48.62 15.43 -11.81
N LYS A 152 -47.58 16.13 -11.33
CA LYS A 152 -47.42 17.58 -11.45
C LYS A 152 -46.44 18.04 -12.54
N GLY A 153 -45.99 17.12 -13.41
CA GLY A 153 -45.02 17.41 -14.45
C GLY A 153 -43.59 16.97 -14.13
N LEU A 154 -42.77 16.83 -15.16
CA LEU A 154 -41.42 16.30 -15.08
C LEU A 154 -40.50 17.13 -14.18
N ASP A 155 -40.55 18.45 -14.27
CA ASP A 155 -39.71 19.34 -13.48
C ASP A 155 -39.92 19.21 -11.99
N ILE A 156 -41.18 19.07 -11.58
CA ILE A 156 -41.54 18.85 -10.18
C ILE A 156 -41.16 17.47 -9.71
N ALA A 157 -41.33 16.45 -10.55
CA ALA A 157 -40.94 15.08 -10.23
C ALA A 157 -39.42 14.95 -10.08
N ILE A 158 -38.60 15.58 -10.94
CA ILE A 158 -37.14 15.62 -10.84
C ILE A 158 -36.69 16.35 -9.57
N SER A 159 -37.31 17.50 -9.27
CA SER A 159 -37.03 18.27 -8.04
C SER A 159 -37.34 17.46 -6.77
N ASP A 160 -38.50 16.79 -6.73
CA ASP A 160 -38.90 15.95 -5.61
C ASP A 160 -37.96 14.71 -5.49
N ALA A 161 -37.61 14.08 -6.62
CA ALA A 161 -36.63 12.98 -6.63
C ALA A 161 -35.25 13.42 -6.09
N HIS A 162 -34.76 14.58 -6.53
CA HIS A 162 -33.49 15.14 -6.04
C HIS A 162 -33.54 15.34 -4.51
N LYS A 163 -34.62 15.89 -3.99
CA LYS A 163 -34.78 16.08 -2.53
C LYS A 163 -34.82 14.75 -1.78
N VAL A 164 -35.62 13.80 -2.24
CA VAL A 164 -35.78 12.50 -1.57
C VAL A 164 -34.42 11.76 -1.59
N ILE A 165 -33.76 11.66 -2.74
CA ILE A 165 -32.46 10.99 -2.87
C ILE A 165 -31.39 11.73 -2.05
N GLY A 166 -31.39 13.07 -2.09
CA GLY A 166 -30.46 13.89 -1.32
C GLY A 166 -30.59 13.70 0.18
N ILE A 167 -31.81 13.62 0.69
CA ILE A 167 -32.08 13.41 2.11
C ILE A 167 -31.71 12.01 2.56
N TRP A 168 -32.13 10.98 1.80
CA TRP A 168 -31.78 9.58 2.10
C TRP A 168 -30.26 9.33 1.99
N GLY A 169 -29.61 9.97 1.03
CA GLY A 169 -28.15 9.89 0.84
C GLY A 169 -27.35 10.82 1.75
N SER A 170 -27.99 11.72 2.54
CA SER A 170 -27.29 12.79 3.26
C SER A 170 -26.21 12.28 4.22
N VAL A 171 -26.49 11.21 4.97
CA VAL A 171 -25.53 10.61 5.89
C VAL A 171 -24.31 10.11 5.14
N PHE A 172 -24.52 9.38 4.05
CA PHE A 172 -23.41 8.89 3.19
C PHE A 172 -22.65 10.05 2.57
N ASN A 173 -23.34 11.04 2.03
CA ASN A 173 -22.72 12.21 1.40
C ASN A 173 -21.88 13.02 2.40
N ILE A 174 -22.34 13.16 3.65
CA ILE A 174 -21.58 13.82 4.71
C ILE A 174 -20.34 13.00 5.07
N VAL A 175 -20.48 11.69 5.26
CA VAL A 175 -19.35 10.83 5.60
C VAL A 175 -18.33 10.80 4.46
N ILE A 176 -18.77 10.57 3.22
CA ILE A 176 -17.88 10.52 2.05
C ILE A 176 -17.23 11.90 1.81
N GLY A 177 -18.02 12.98 1.89
CA GLY A 177 -17.51 14.33 1.71
C GLY A 177 -16.48 14.70 2.79
N PHE A 178 -16.74 14.33 4.05
CA PHE A 178 -15.81 14.55 5.15
C PHE A 178 -14.52 13.72 4.96
N THR A 179 -14.65 12.41 4.77
CA THR A 179 -13.48 11.53 4.62
C THR A 179 -12.68 11.86 3.37
N GLY A 180 -13.33 12.11 2.24
CA GLY A 180 -12.67 12.50 1.00
C GLY A 180 -11.91 13.83 1.12
N SER A 181 -12.55 14.85 1.72
CA SER A 181 -11.88 16.15 1.96
C SER A 181 -10.73 16.01 2.96
N PHE A 182 -10.94 15.26 4.04
CA PHE A 182 -9.89 15.03 5.04
C PHE A 182 -8.70 14.31 4.44
N LEU A 183 -8.89 13.16 3.80
CA LEU A 183 -7.80 12.38 3.21
C LEU A 183 -7.08 13.12 2.08
N GLY A 184 -7.82 13.82 1.21
CA GLY A 184 -7.22 14.57 0.11
C GLY A 184 -6.43 15.79 0.57
N LEU A 185 -6.91 16.54 1.57
CA LEU A 185 -6.26 17.76 2.05
C LEU A 185 -5.30 17.51 3.21
N ALA A 186 -5.51 16.48 4.03
CA ALA A 186 -4.67 16.16 5.18
C ALA A 186 -3.22 15.89 4.78
N THR A 187 -3.01 15.12 3.73
CA THR A 187 -1.66 14.79 3.23
C THR A 187 -0.89 16.05 2.84
N ILE A 188 -1.58 17.06 2.31
CA ILE A 188 -0.95 18.27 1.78
C ILE A 188 -0.82 19.38 2.83
N ILE A 189 -1.71 19.40 3.82
CA ILE A 189 -1.76 20.45 4.83
C ILE A 189 -1.24 19.94 6.17
N LEU A 190 -1.75 18.79 6.65
CA LEU A 190 -1.42 18.30 7.99
C LEU A 190 -0.01 17.71 8.08
N LEU A 191 0.43 16.98 7.05
CA LEU A 191 1.76 16.39 7.06
C LEU A 191 2.86 17.46 7.09
N PRO A 192 2.87 18.48 6.19
CA PRO A 192 3.82 19.60 6.29
C PRO A 192 3.68 20.40 7.59
N ALA A 193 2.46 20.62 8.08
CA ALA A 193 2.26 21.33 9.35
C ALA A 193 2.81 20.55 10.54
N ALA A 194 2.58 19.23 10.58
CA ALA A 194 3.13 18.37 11.61
C ALA A 194 4.66 18.31 11.55
N ALA A 195 5.24 18.21 10.35
CA ALA A 195 6.67 18.26 10.14
C ALA A 195 7.27 19.59 10.62
N PHE A 196 6.61 20.70 10.31
CA PHE A 196 7.05 22.01 10.75
C PHE A 196 7.09 22.14 12.27
N VAL A 197 6.04 21.67 12.95
CA VAL A 197 5.94 21.75 14.42
C VAL A 197 6.91 20.80 15.12
N SER A 198 7.08 19.58 14.60
CA SER A 198 7.84 18.52 15.28
C SER A 198 9.29 18.41 14.84
N PHE A 199 9.59 18.73 13.58
CA PHE A 199 10.90 18.51 12.96
C PHE A 199 11.42 19.73 12.18
N GLY A 200 10.91 20.94 12.47
CA GLY A 200 11.40 22.17 11.84
C GLY A 200 11.11 22.26 10.33
N GLY A 201 10.14 21.50 9.82
CA GLY A 201 9.75 21.48 8.41
C GLY A 201 10.26 20.25 7.63
N ASP A 202 11.05 19.40 8.26
CA ASP A 202 11.58 18.18 7.67
C ASP A 202 10.50 17.10 7.64
N GLN A 203 9.88 16.93 6.46
CA GLN A 203 8.81 15.95 6.26
C GLN A 203 9.35 14.52 6.18
N ASP A 204 10.55 14.34 5.65
CA ASP A 204 11.18 13.04 5.51
C ASP A 204 11.46 12.45 6.89
N LYS A 205 11.98 13.27 7.79
CA LYS A 205 12.20 12.90 9.19
C LYS A 205 10.91 12.58 9.95
N LEU A 206 9.81 13.29 9.65
CA LEU A 206 8.50 12.95 10.19
C LEU A 206 8.04 11.59 9.68
N ILE A 207 8.10 11.37 8.37
CA ILE A 207 7.70 10.12 7.73
C ILE A 207 8.58 8.98 8.26
N GLU A 208 9.87 9.16 8.30
CA GLU A 208 10.84 8.21 8.85
C GLU A 208 10.47 7.81 10.29
N THR A 209 10.14 8.75 11.15
CA THR A 209 9.74 8.46 12.54
C THR A 209 8.52 7.53 12.64
N PHE A 210 7.60 7.59 11.68
CA PHE A 210 6.37 6.78 11.68
C PHE A 210 6.44 5.53 10.79
N THR A 211 7.31 5.53 9.79
CA THR A 211 7.37 4.46 8.79
C THR A 211 8.71 3.75 8.73
N ALA A 212 9.75 4.34 9.33
CA ALA A 212 11.08 3.79 9.20
C ALA A 212 11.17 2.42 9.85
N ILE A 213 11.43 1.49 9.01
CA ILE A 213 12.13 0.27 9.35
C ILE A 213 13.59 0.71 9.54
N PRO A 214 14.12 0.71 10.78
CA PRO A 214 15.49 1.19 10.99
C PRO A 214 16.46 0.34 10.17
N GLU A 215 17.29 1.00 9.37
CA GLU A 215 18.31 0.30 8.63
C GLU A 215 19.32 -0.34 9.58
N PRO A 216 19.64 -1.62 9.39
CA PRO A 216 20.60 -2.29 10.23
C PRO A 216 22.01 -1.72 9.97
N VAL A 217 22.72 -1.45 11.04
CA VAL A 217 24.15 -1.14 10.92
C VAL A 217 24.90 -2.40 10.48
N VAL A 218 25.49 -2.37 9.30
CA VAL A 218 26.23 -3.51 8.74
C VAL A 218 27.42 -3.86 9.64
N SER A 219 27.47 -5.09 10.11
CA SER A 219 28.53 -5.58 11.03
C SER A 219 29.79 -6.00 10.31
N HIS A 220 29.71 -6.24 9.00
CA HIS A 220 30.74 -6.88 8.15
C HIS A 220 31.10 -8.32 8.57
N ILE A 221 30.30 -8.94 9.44
CA ILE A 221 30.44 -10.34 9.82
C ILE A 221 29.50 -11.15 8.92
N LYS A 222 30.08 -12.03 8.10
CA LYS A 222 29.32 -12.85 7.17
C LYS A 222 28.49 -13.89 7.92
N GLN A 223 27.18 -13.80 7.77
CA GLN A 223 26.21 -14.76 8.27
C GLN A 223 25.10 -14.97 7.24
N PRO A 224 24.89 -16.22 6.75
CA PRO A 224 23.85 -16.47 5.74
C PRO A 224 22.46 -16.10 6.23
N THR A 225 21.71 -15.36 5.42
CA THR A 225 20.30 -15.05 5.69
C THR A 225 19.43 -16.26 5.39
N LYS A 226 18.64 -16.71 6.36
CA LYS A 226 17.81 -17.93 6.28
C LYS A 226 16.41 -17.63 5.78
N ILE A 227 16.30 -17.21 4.51
CA ILE A 227 15.03 -16.77 3.91
C ILE A 227 13.99 -17.89 3.91
N ASP A 228 14.39 -19.12 3.60
CA ASP A 228 13.54 -20.31 3.59
C ASP A 228 12.90 -20.58 4.97
N THR A 229 13.72 -20.59 6.01
CA THR A 229 13.25 -20.79 7.41
C THR A 229 12.27 -19.70 7.84
N ILE A 230 12.54 -18.45 7.46
CA ILE A 230 11.68 -17.29 7.76
C ILE A 230 10.33 -17.44 7.06
N LEU A 231 10.32 -17.77 5.78
CA LEU A 231 9.10 -17.94 4.99
C LEU A 231 8.26 -19.12 5.50
N GLU A 232 8.90 -20.24 5.84
CA GLU A 232 8.24 -21.42 6.41
C GLU A 232 7.61 -21.10 7.77
N HIS A 233 8.33 -20.38 8.63
CA HIS A 233 7.79 -19.95 9.93
C HIS A 233 6.61 -19.01 9.75
N ALA A 234 6.71 -18.02 8.86
CA ALA A 234 5.62 -17.10 8.57
C ALA A 234 4.38 -17.83 8.04
N HIS A 235 4.56 -18.77 7.12
CA HIS A 235 3.47 -19.58 6.56
C HIS A 235 2.83 -20.51 7.61
N SER A 236 3.63 -21.11 8.50
CA SER A 236 3.10 -21.94 9.57
C SER A 236 2.28 -21.14 10.60
N ARG A 237 2.68 -19.89 10.85
CA ARG A 237 2.02 -19.01 11.82
C ARG A 237 0.75 -18.36 11.26
N TYR A 238 0.74 -18.08 9.96
CA TYR A 238 -0.35 -17.42 9.24
C TYR A 238 -0.68 -18.20 7.95
N PRO A 239 -1.27 -19.40 8.06
CA PRO A 239 -1.45 -20.30 6.91
C PRO A 239 -2.39 -19.76 5.83
N GLU A 240 -3.34 -18.90 6.21
CA GLU A 240 -4.30 -18.31 5.30
C GLU A 240 -3.86 -16.95 4.74
N ALA A 241 -2.75 -16.40 5.24
CA ALA A 241 -2.24 -15.13 4.77
C ALA A 241 -1.35 -15.32 3.53
N ILE A 242 -1.45 -14.37 2.61
CA ILE A 242 -0.61 -14.31 1.42
C ILE A 242 0.62 -13.45 1.73
N ILE A 243 1.81 -14.02 1.59
CA ILE A 243 3.05 -13.24 1.64
C ILE A 243 3.14 -12.44 0.34
N ARG A 244 3.07 -11.13 0.45
CA ARG A 244 3.08 -10.23 -0.70
C ARG A 244 4.49 -9.89 -1.14
N ASP A 245 5.31 -9.44 -0.20
CA ASP A 245 6.68 -9.03 -0.44
C ASP A 245 7.57 -9.35 0.76
N VAL A 246 8.85 -9.53 0.45
CA VAL A 246 9.94 -9.75 1.41
C VAL A 246 10.99 -8.67 1.17
N THR A 247 11.31 -7.91 2.20
CA THR A 247 12.41 -6.96 2.18
C THR A 247 13.55 -7.51 3.02
N ILE A 248 14.73 -7.62 2.44
CA ILE A 248 15.94 -8.10 3.11
C ILE A 248 16.92 -6.94 3.15
N MET A 249 17.36 -6.58 4.34
CA MET A 249 18.35 -5.54 4.57
C MET A 249 19.65 -6.16 5.09
N ALA A 250 20.78 -5.66 4.64
CA ALA A 250 22.12 -6.17 4.96
C ALA A 250 22.24 -7.68 4.72
N HIS A 251 21.86 -8.14 3.50
CA HIS A 251 21.84 -9.55 3.15
C HIS A 251 23.20 -10.24 3.40
N ASN A 252 23.17 -11.41 4.05
CA ASN A 252 24.34 -12.19 4.45
C ASN A 252 25.28 -11.50 5.46
N ASP A 253 24.78 -10.53 6.21
CA ASP A 253 25.45 -9.95 7.38
C ASP A 253 24.85 -10.48 8.69
N ALA A 254 25.61 -10.46 9.79
CA ALA A 254 25.15 -10.91 11.09
C ALA A 254 23.99 -10.03 11.63
N ASN A 255 23.92 -8.77 11.19
CA ASN A 255 22.86 -7.84 11.53
C ASN A 255 21.74 -7.79 10.48
N ALA A 256 21.70 -8.75 9.55
CA ALA A 256 20.65 -8.81 8.54
C ALA A 256 19.25 -8.80 9.16
N GLN A 257 18.36 -8.05 8.54
CA GLN A 257 16.95 -7.97 8.93
C GLN A 257 16.05 -8.33 7.76
N VAL A 258 14.97 -9.04 8.05
CA VAL A 258 14.02 -9.48 7.03
C VAL A 258 12.62 -9.08 7.44
N TYR A 259 11.93 -8.40 6.56
CA TYR A 259 10.56 -7.95 6.74
C TYR A 259 9.66 -8.62 5.72
N LEU A 260 8.56 -9.20 6.20
CA LEU A 260 7.54 -9.81 5.34
C LEU A 260 6.24 -9.06 5.47
N ARG A 261 5.68 -8.65 4.35
CA ARG A 261 4.33 -8.09 4.32
C ARG A 261 3.32 -9.17 3.97
N LEU A 262 2.37 -9.35 4.86
CA LEU A 262 1.26 -10.29 4.71
C LEU A 262 -0.03 -9.57 4.35
N LEU A 263 -0.87 -10.22 3.55
CA LEU A 263 -2.22 -9.77 3.19
C LEU A 263 -3.21 -10.89 3.44
N GLY A 264 -4.41 -10.54 3.91
CA GLY A 264 -5.50 -11.49 4.12
C GLY A 264 -5.32 -12.39 5.35
N GLY A 265 -6.07 -13.49 5.42
CA GLY A 265 -6.16 -14.32 6.60
C GLY A 265 -6.98 -13.65 7.71
N GLU A 266 -6.67 -13.92 8.95
CA GLU A 266 -7.33 -13.30 10.12
C GLU A 266 -7.02 -11.80 10.26
N ALA A 267 -6.07 -11.28 9.48
CA ALA A 267 -5.71 -9.88 9.51
C ALA A 267 -6.64 -9.07 8.59
N VAL A 268 -7.47 -8.22 9.17
CA VAL A 268 -8.30 -7.22 8.47
C VAL A 268 -7.42 -6.17 7.76
N ALA A 269 -6.12 -6.14 8.05
CA ALA A 269 -5.14 -5.19 7.53
C ALA A 269 -3.85 -5.88 7.11
N SER A 270 -3.01 -5.19 6.34
CA SER A 270 -1.68 -5.68 6.05
C SER A 270 -0.87 -5.79 7.34
N GLN A 271 -0.21 -6.92 7.53
CA GLN A 271 0.64 -7.20 8.67
C GLN A 271 2.09 -7.27 8.21
N LEU A 272 2.97 -6.63 8.96
CA LEU A 272 4.41 -6.66 8.73
C LEU A 272 5.06 -7.54 9.80
N LEU A 273 5.73 -8.60 9.39
CA LEU A 273 6.53 -9.46 10.27
C LEU A 273 7.99 -9.07 10.16
N HIS A 274 8.66 -8.96 11.29
CA HIS A 274 10.07 -8.66 11.40
C HIS A 274 10.84 -9.85 11.94
N TYR A 275 11.91 -10.23 11.25
CA TYR A 275 12.85 -11.28 11.61
C TYR A 275 14.28 -10.78 11.56
N GLN A 276 15.15 -11.36 12.36
CA GLN A 276 16.60 -11.29 12.12
C GLN A 276 16.99 -12.23 10.97
N GLY A 277 18.10 -11.93 10.30
CA GLY A 277 18.60 -12.77 9.19
C GLY A 277 18.89 -14.22 9.56
N ASN A 278 19.14 -14.51 10.83
CA ASN A 278 19.32 -15.87 11.36
C ASN A 278 18.04 -16.70 11.45
N GLY A 279 16.86 -16.08 11.18
CA GLY A 279 15.54 -16.71 11.25
C GLY A 279 14.78 -16.45 12.55
N GLU A 280 15.34 -15.72 13.50
CA GLU A 280 14.69 -15.36 14.75
C GLU A 280 13.55 -14.35 14.51
N PHE A 281 12.36 -14.68 15.00
CA PHE A 281 11.20 -13.78 14.94
C PHE A 281 11.36 -12.67 15.99
N VAL A 282 11.26 -11.42 15.58
CA VAL A 282 11.39 -10.26 16.46
C VAL A 282 10.02 -9.74 16.87
N GLN A 283 9.21 -9.35 15.90
CA GLN A 283 7.89 -8.76 16.18
C GLN A 283 6.95 -8.79 14.98
N SER A 284 5.69 -8.56 15.25
CA SER A 284 4.64 -8.38 14.26
C SER A 284 4.04 -6.99 14.44
N MET A 285 3.92 -6.24 13.35
CA MET A 285 3.31 -4.92 13.32
C MET A 285 2.10 -4.95 12.40
N SER A 286 0.97 -4.40 12.82
CA SER A 286 -0.20 -4.22 11.96
C SER A 286 -0.27 -2.79 11.42
N SER A 287 -1.00 -2.58 10.32
CA SER A 287 -1.23 -1.24 9.76
C SER A 287 -1.96 -0.28 10.72
N PHE A 288 -2.57 -0.82 11.78
CA PHE A 288 -3.25 -0.04 12.82
C PHE A 288 -2.39 0.20 14.07
N GLY A 289 -1.09 -0.09 13.98
CA GLY A 289 -0.18 -0.07 15.14
C GLY A 289 -0.24 -1.36 15.96
N ASP A 290 0.68 -1.51 16.89
CA ASP A 290 0.64 -2.61 17.85
C ASP A 290 -0.44 -2.32 18.89
N ILE A 291 -1.67 -2.74 18.61
CA ILE A 291 -2.73 -2.79 19.61
C ILE A 291 -2.52 -4.09 20.40
N SER A 292 -1.39 -4.19 21.08
CA SER A 292 -1.11 -5.27 22.00
C SER A 292 -2.13 -5.22 23.14
N GLY A 293 -3.12 -6.10 23.08
CA GLY A 293 -4.17 -6.26 24.09
C GLY A 293 -5.60 -6.08 23.60
N VAL A 294 -5.85 -5.61 22.38
CA VAL A 294 -7.19 -5.62 21.79
C VAL A 294 -7.21 -6.64 20.65
N SER A 295 -7.47 -7.89 21.00
CA SER A 295 -7.95 -8.88 20.04
C SER A 295 -9.34 -8.42 19.61
N ILE A 296 -9.43 -7.74 18.48
CA ILE A 296 -10.72 -7.56 17.79
C ILE A 296 -11.04 -8.94 17.23
N LYS A 297 -11.68 -9.78 18.02
CA LYS A 297 -12.43 -10.90 17.50
C LYS A 297 -13.51 -10.28 16.65
N VAL A 298 -13.37 -10.32 15.35
CA VAL A 298 -14.48 -10.09 14.42
C VAL A 298 -15.52 -11.13 14.81
N ILE A 299 -16.66 -10.63 15.28
CA ILE A 299 -17.82 -11.43 15.62
C ILE A 299 -18.24 -12.12 14.32
N GLU A 300 -18.19 -13.47 14.31
CA GLU A 300 -18.78 -14.31 13.28
C GLU A 300 -20.29 -14.05 13.18
#